data_b30c1069e7fdf42f1a842f5e7048c59d
#
_entry.id   b30c1069e7fdf42f1a842f5e7048c59d
#
_cell.length_a   1.000
_cell.length_b   1.000
_cell.length_c   1.000
_cell.angle_alpha   90.00
_cell.angle_beta   90.00
_cell.angle_gamma   90.00
#
_symmetry.space_group_name_H-M   'P 1'
#
loop_
_entity.id
_entity.type
_entity.pdbx_description
1 polymer ?
#
loop_
_entity_poly.entity_id
_entity_poly.type
_entity_poly.pdbx_seq_one_letter_code
_entity_poly.pdbx_strand_id
1 'polypeptide(L)'
;GEKIWPLPLWPEYQEKVKSDIAFVKNTAGREGGTITGACFLNAFVEKNVPWAHLDIAGMAWTSKEEPHRAKGATAFGVNLVTDWLRALA
;
A
#
# COMPACT_ATOMS: atom_id res chain seq x y z
N GLY A 1 -10.06 8.63 -14.03
CA GLY A 1 -9.14 8.69 -12.99
C GLY A 1 -9.16 7.51 -12.03
N GLU A 2 -7.99 7.17 -11.56
CA GLU A 2 -7.82 6.15 -10.53
C GLU A 2 -8.24 6.73 -9.18
N LYS A 3 -9.06 5.98 -8.44
CA LYS A 3 -9.57 6.40 -7.14
C LYS A 3 -8.73 5.80 -6.02
N ILE A 4 -8.35 6.63 -5.05
CA ILE A 4 -7.64 6.22 -3.85
C ILE A 4 -8.39 6.66 -2.61
N TRP A 5 -8.20 5.94 -1.50
CA TRP A 5 -8.77 6.24 -0.20
C TRP A 5 -7.67 6.27 0.85
N PRO A 6 -7.42 7.40 1.52
CA PRO A 6 -6.41 7.48 2.57
C PRO A 6 -6.80 6.64 3.78
N LEU A 7 -5.84 5.88 4.30
CA LEU A 7 -5.98 5.15 5.55
C LEU A 7 -4.99 5.69 6.58
N PRO A 8 -5.35 5.70 7.87
CA PRO A 8 -4.48 6.20 8.91
C PRO A 8 -3.31 5.25 9.17
N LEU A 9 -2.17 5.81 9.58
CA LEU A 9 -0.99 5.08 10.03
C LEU A 9 -0.63 5.51 11.46
N TRP A 10 -1.58 5.33 12.38
CA TRP A 10 -1.43 5.75 13.76
C TRP A 10 -0.45 4.87 14.55
N PRO A 11 0.20 5.42 15.58
CA PRO A 11 1.18 4.67 16.39
C PRO A 11 0.62 3.37 16.97
N GLU A 12 -0.67 3.31 17.29
CA GLU A 12 -1.33 2.12 17.83
C GLU A 12 -1.31 0.93 16.85
N TYR A 13 -1.25 1.20 15.55
CA TYR A 13 -1.14 0.14 14.56
C TYR A 13 0.27 -0.42 14.45
N GLN A 14 1.30 0.36 14.78
CA GLN A 14 2.69 -0.10 14.86
C GLN A 14 2.86 -1.18 15.93
N GLU A 15 2.11 -1.11 17.03
CA GLU A 15 2.14 -2.13 18.09
C GLU A 15 1.74 -3.51 17.57
N LYS A 16 0.86 -3.60 16.57
CA LYS A 16 0.39 -4.86 15.98
C LYS A 16 1.49 -5.63 15.23
N VAL A 17 2.51 -4.94 14.76
CA VAL A 17 3.64 -5.55 14.04
C VAL A 17 4.88 -5.77 14.93
N LYS A 18 4.81 -5.46 16.22
CA LYS A 18 5.88 -5.78 17.17
C LYS A 18 6.04 -7.29 17.36
N SER A 19 7.27 -7.72 17.53
CA SER A 19 7.63 -9.11 17.75
C SER A 19 8.61 -9.24 18.91
N ASP A 20 8.47 -10.31 19.69
CA ASP A 20 9.39 -10.62 20.79
C ASP A 20 10.66 -11.35 20.30
N ILE A 21 10.63 -11.89 19.09
CA ILE A 21 11.70 -12.74 18.56
C ILE A 21 12.28 -12.24 17.22
N ALA A 22 11.65 -11.25 16.59
CA ALA A 22 12.07 -10.66 15.32
C ALA A 22 12.01 -9.14 15.40
N PHE A 23 12.62 -8.46 14.44
CA PHE A 23 12.57 -7.00 14.34
C PHE A 23 11.13 -6.50 14.22
N VAL A 24 10.35 -7.09 13.32
CA VAL A 24 8.90 -6.90 13.20
C VAL A 24 8.23 -8.18 12.74
N LYS A 25 6.93 -8.32 13.00
CA LYS A 25 6.09 -9.36 12.38
C LYS A 25 5.78 -8.95 10.95
N ASN A 26 5.94 -9.87 10.00
CA ASN A 26 5.56 -9.64 8.61
C ASN A 26 4.05 -9.76 8.34
N THR A 27 3.27 -10.20 9.33
CA THR A 27 1.81 -10.21 9.29
C THR A 27 1.26 -10.03 10.71
N ALA A 28 0.18 -9.28 10.84
CA ALA A 28 -0.47 -8.99 12.12
C ALA A 28 -1.92 -9.56 12.19
N GLY A 29 -2.19 -10.59 11.39
CA GLY A 29 -3.52 -11.21 11.31
C GLY A 29 -4.37 -10.61 10.18
N ARG A 30 -5.67 -10.96 10.19
CA ARG A 30 -6.62 -10.58 9.11
C ARG A 30 -7.15 -9.16 9.24
N GLU A 31 -7.25 -8.65 10.46
CA GLU A 31 -7.87 -7.36 10.73
C GLU A 31 -6.94 -6.21 10.34
N GLY A 32 -7.45 -5.32 9.51
CA GLY A 32 -6.70 -4.12 9.09
C GLY A 32 -5.43 -4.44 8.30
N GLY A 33 -5.42 -5.52 7.51
CA GLY A 33 -4.24 -6.02 6.79
C GLY A 33 -3.56 -4.96 5.93
N THR A 34 -4.31 -4.10 5.28
CA THR A 34 -3.77 -2.97 4.49
C THR A 34 -2.96 -2.00 5.37
N ILE A 35 -3.48 -1.65 6.55
CA ILE A 35 -2.80 -0.74 7.48
C ILE A 35 -1.58 -1.44 8.11
N THR A 36 -1.73 -2.67 8.56
CA THR A 36 -0.62 -3.41 9.19
C THR A 36 0.49 -3.76 8.20
N GLY A 37 0.15 -4.01 6.94
CA GLY A 37 1.14 -4.15 5.86
C GLY A 37 1.95 -2.87 5.66
N ALA A 38 1.29 -1.73 5.65
CA ALA A 38 1.96 -0.42 5.61
C ALA A 38 2.84 -0.19 6.85
N CYS A 39 2.38 -0.54 8.06
CA CYS A 39 3.17 -0.47 9.29
C CYS A 39 4.43 -1.33 9.23
N PHE A 40 4.31 -2.55 8.70
CA PHE A 40 5.46 -3.43 8.50
C PHE A 40 6.53 -2.79 7.61
N LEU A 41 6.13 -2.28 6.44
CA LEU A 41 7.06 -1.63 5.52
C LEU A 41 7.66 -0.34 6.11
N ASN A 42 6.84 0.46 6.79
CA ASN A 42 7.28 1.71 7.42
C ASN A 42 8.35 1.49 8.49
N ALA A 43 8.40 0.33 9.12
CA ALA A 43 9.44 -0.01 10.11
C ALA A 43 10.86 -0.03 9.52
N PHE A 44 11.00 -0.15 8.20
CA PHE A 44 12.27 -0.16 7.48
C PHE A 44 12.61 1.19 6.82
N VAL A 45 11.72 2.17 6.94
CA VAL A 45 11.93 3.51 6.36
C VAL A 45 12.66 4.38 7.38
N GLU A 46 13.72 5.05 6.96
CA GLU A 46 14.47 5.97 7.81
C GLU A 46 13.60 7.16 8.24
N LYS A 47 13.84 7.64 9.45
CA LYS A 47 13.15 8.84 9.96
C LYS A 47 13.42 10.03 9.03
N ASN A 48 12.39 10.82 8.81
CA ASN A 48 12.43 12.03 7.97
C ASN A 48 12.51 11.76 6.44
N VAL A 49 12.41 10.52 5.99
CA VAL A 49 12.22 10.23 4.57
C VAL A 49 10.74 10.35 4.24
N PRO A 50 10.35 11.23 3.29
CA PRO A 50 8.97 11.24 2.79
C PRO A 50 8.60 9.88 2.21
N TRP A 51 7.51 9.32 2.71
CA TRP A 51 7.12 7.96 2.37
C TRP A 51 5.61 7.82 2.21
N ALA A 52 5.21 6.99 1.27
CA ALA A 52 3.82 6.59 1.08
C ALA A 52 3.75 5.12 0.68
N HIS A 53 2.73 4.44 1.15
CA HIS A 53 2.40 3.07 0.75
C HIS A 53 1.06 3.07 0.02
N LEU A 54 1.01 2.40 -1.12
CA LEU A 54 -0.21 2.17 -1.89
C LEU A 54 -0.51 0.67 -1.90
N ASP A 55 -1.56 0.25 -1.21
CA ASP A 55 -2.05 -1.11 -1.31
C ASP A 55 -2.92 -1.24 -2.56
N ILE A 56 -2.43 -1.96 -3.54
CA ILE A 56 -3.10 -2.23 -4.81
C ILE A 56 -3.61 -3.67 -4.94
N ALA A 57 -3.52 -4.46 -3.89
CA ALA A 57 -3.84 -5.90 -3.94
C ALA A 57 -5.25 -6.17 -4.50
N GLY A 58 -6.23 -5.37 -4.11
CA GLY A 58 -7.60 -5.49 -4.62
C GLY A 58 -7.83 -4.96 -6.04
N MET A 59 -6.88 -4.20 -6.60
CA MET A 59 -7.04 -3.49 -7.86
C MET A 59 -6.06 -3.95 -8.96
N ALA A 60 -5.04 -4.72 -8.59
CA ALA A 60 -3.94 -5.07 -9.49
C ALA A 60 -4.32 -6.05 -10.59
N TRP A 61 -5.41 -6.79 -10.41
CA TRP A 61 -5.83 -7.85 -11.32
C TRP A 61 -7.33 -7.84 -11.59
N THR A 62 -7.74 -8.10 -12.83
CA THR A 62 -9.13 -8.33 -13.19
C THR A 62 -9.31 -9.67 -13.90
N SER A 63 -10.35 -10.40 -13.53
CA SER A 63 -10.79 -11.62 -14.24
C SER A 63 -11.81 -11.32 -15.36
N LYS A 64 -12.26 -10.06 -15.45
CA LYS A 64 -13.25 -9.61 -16.45
C LYS A 64 -12.55 -8.81 -17.54
N GLU A 65 -12.99 -9.02 -18.76
CA GLU A 65 -12.66 -8.18 -19.90
C GLU A 65 -13.63 -7.00 -19.97
N GLU A 66 -13.12 -5.83 -20.21
CA GLU A 66 -13.89 -4.58 -20.38
C GLU A 66 -13.44 -3.89 -21.68
N PRO A 67 -14.28 -3.03 -22.29
CA PRO A 67 -13.96 -2.41 -23.58
C PRO A 67 -12.62 -1.66 -23.65
N HIS A 68 -12.14 -1.19 -22.50
CA HIS A 68 -10.89 -0.41 -22.38
C HIS A 68 -9.80 -1.13 -21.58
N ARG A 69 -10.05 -2.39 -21.17
CA ARG A 69 -9.12 -3.15 -20.33
C ARG A 69 -9.25 -4.63 -20.55
N ALA A 70 -8.17 -5.27 -20.99
CA ALA A 70 -8.10 -6.72 -21.11
C ALA A 70 -8.11 -7.40 -19.73
N LYS A 71 -8.51 -8.66 -19.70
CA LYS A 71 -8.33 -9.53 -18.54
C LYS A 71 -6.86 -9.64 -18.18
N GLY A 72 -6.53 -9.58 -16.89
CA GLY A 72 -5.17 -9.70 -16.40
C GLY A 72 -4.76 -8.54 -15.48
N ALA A 73 -3.50 -8.17 -15.54
CA ALA A 73 -2.95 -7.05 -14.77
C ALA A 73 -3.59 -5.72 -15.22
N THR A 74 -3.99 -4.93 -14.24
CA THR A 74 -4.73 -3.67 -14.50
C THR A 74 -3.84 -2.45 -14.69
N ALA A 75 -2.56 -2.54 -14.31
CA ALA A 75 -1.64 -1.41 -14.21
C ALA A 75 -2.16 -0.27 -13.30
N PHE A 76 -3.07 -0.56 -12.35
CA PHE A 76 -3.57 0.42 -11.40
C PHE A 76 -2.41 1.10 -10.67
N GLY A 77 -2.45 2.41 -10.57
CA GLY A 77 -1.45 3.23 -9.90
C GLY A 77 -0.36 3.78 -10.83
N VAL A 78 -0.14 3.20 -12.01
CA VAL A 78 0.93 3.66 -12.93
C VAL A 78 0.71 5.12 -13.35
N ASN A 79 -0.47 5.45 -13.84
CA ASN A 79 -0.79 6.82 -14.24
C ASN A 79 -0.82 7.76 -13.04
N LEU A 80 -1.47 7.36 -11.95
CA LEU A 80 -1.57 8.14 -10.72
C LEU A 80 -0.19 8.54 -10.19
N VAL A 81 0.72 7.56 -10.03
CA VAL A 81 2.06 7.82 -9.50
C VAL A 81 2.90 8.63 -10.49
N THR A 82 2.78 8.36 -11.79
CA THR A 82 3.49 9.13 -12.82
C THR A 82 3.08 10.60 -12.80
N ASP A 83 1.79 10.89 -12.74
CA ASP A 83 1.29 12.26 -12.70
C ASP A 83 1.67 12.97 -11.40
N TRP A 84 1.61 12.24 -10.28
CA TRP A 84 2.08 12.77 -8.99
C TRP A 84 3.56 13.13 -9.02
N LEU A 85 4.42 12.24 -9.51
CA LEU A 85 5.85 12.50 -9.61
C LEU A 85 6.16 13.67 -10.55
N ARG A 86 5.45 13.80 -11.67
CA ARG A 86 5.58 14.95 -12.56
C ARG A 86 5.19 16.27 -11.88
N ALA A 87 4.17 16.24 -11.01
CA ALA A 87 3.74 17.42 -10.26
C ALA A 87 4.74 17.83 -9.17
N LEU A 88 5.60 16.92 -8.70
CA LEU A 88 6.66 17.21 -7.73
C LEU A 88 7.95 17.74 -8.39
N ALA A 89 8.11 17.54 -9.67
CA ALA A 89 9.31 17.92 -10.42
C ALA A 89 9.40 19.44 -10.69
#